data_447ed8ff09024ce3f1838db6160ffe3c
#
_entry.id   447ed8ff09024ce3f1838db6160ffe3c
#
_cell.length_a   1.000
_cell.length_b   1.000
_cell.length_c   1.000
_cell.angle_alpha   90.00
_cell.angle_beta   90.00
_cell.angle_gamma   90.00
#
_symmetry.space_group_name_H-M   'P 1'
#
loop_
_entity.id
_entity.type
_entity.pdbx_description
1 polymer ?
#
loop_
_entity_poly.entity_id
_entity_poly.type
_entity_poly.pdbx_seq_one_letter_code
_entity_poly.pdbx_strand_id
1 'polypeptide(L)'
;MGLQISIRESGDVTILDLRGKSTIDGGESELLGGCLKELIANGVRKLLLNLADLTQVDTTGVGVIIGKYISLRDRGGELKLLCPCGRVLEVFRVLRLLQFISSFEDETQALASFRPKGYVARL
;
A
#
# COMPACT_ATOMS: atom_id res chain seq x y z
N MET A 1 -5.82 16.74 12.30
CA MET A 1 -6.38 15.49 11.81
C MET A 1 -5.40 14.84 10.89
N GLY A 2 -4.86 13.77 11.30
CA GLY A 2 -3.82 13.09 10.58
C GLY A 2 -4.35 12.06 9.60
N LEU A 3 -3.94 10.84 9.79
CA LEU A 3 -4.27 9.73 8.92
C LEU A 3 -5.31 8.84 9.59
N GLN A 4 -6.33 8.47 8.85
CA GLN A 4 -7.28 7.45 9.24
C GLN A 4 -7.03 6.20 8.40
N ILE A 5 -6.96 5.05 9.05
CA ILE A 5 -6.73 3.77 8.40
C ILE A 5 -7.92 2.87 8.70
N SER A 6 -8.59 2.41 7.65
CA SER A 6 -9.64 1.40 7.75
C SER A 6 -9.17 0.13 7.07
N ILE A 7 -9.38 -0.99 7.71
CA ILE A 7 -8.92 -2.29 7.20
C ILE A 7 -10.15 -3.11 6.79
N ARG A 8 -10.12 -3.65 5.58
CA ARG A 8 -11.15 -4.58 5.10
C ARG A 8 -10.50 -5.71 4.32
N GLU A 9 -11.21 -6.76 4.11
CA GLU A 9 -10.69 -7.94 3.45
C GLU A 9 -11.56 -8.30 2.25
N SER A 10 -10.90 -8.79 1.20
CA SER A 10 -11.57 -9.34 0.03
C SER A 10 -10.80 -10.60 -0.38
N GLY A 11 -11.38 -11.76 -0.10
CA GLY A 11 -10.69 -13.02 -0.27
C GLY A 11 -9.46 -13.08 0.64
N ASP A 12 -8.30 -13.33 0.05
CA ASP A 12 -7.02 -13.36 0.77
C ASP A 12 -6.25 -12.04 0.67
N VAL A 13 -6.88 -10.98 0.14
CA VAL A 13 -6.29 -9.65 0.03
C VAL A 13 -6.78 -8.77 1.18
N THR A 14 -5.86 -8.13 1.88
CA THR A 14 -6.18 -7.14 2.90
C THR A 14 -6.09 -5.76 2.26
N ILE A 15 -7.14 -4.97 2.40
CA ILE A 15 -7.23 -3.63 1.82
C ILE A 15 -7.14 -2.61 2.95
N LEU A 16 -6.23 -1.65 2.81
CA LEU A 16 -6.15 -0.50 3.71
C LEU A 16 -6.69 0.72 2.98
N ASP A 17 -7.80 1.24 3.47
CA ASP A 17 -8.33 2.52 3.00
C ASP A 17 -7.67 3.63 3.83
N LEU A 18 -6.83 4.42 3.19
CA LEU A 18 -6.11 5.51 3.82
C LEU A 18 -6.80 6.83 3.52
N ARG A 19 -7.03 7.63 4.57
CA ARG A 19 -7.69 8.92 4.43
C ARG A 19 -6.92 9.98 5.18
N GLY A 20 -6.72 11.14 4.56
CA GLY A 20 -6.04 12.27 5.18
C GLY A 20 -4.61 12.41 4.71
N LYS A 21 -3.67 12.48 5.64
CA LYS A 21 -2.26 12.77 5.34
C LYS A 21 -1.34 11.74 5.98
N SER A 22 -0.28 11.37 5.26
CA SER A 22 0.82 10.59 5.81
C SER A 22 2.09 11.43 5.77
N THR A 23 2.32 12.20 6.83
CA THR A 23 3.48 13.07 6.97
C THR A 23 4.20 12.82 8.29
N ILE A 24 5.46 13.27 8.39
CA ILE A 24 6.26 13.06 9.59
C ILE A 24 5.79 13.92 10.76
N ASP A 25 5.29 15.13 10.48
CA ASP A 25 4.95 16.11 11.52
C ASP A 25 3.87 15.64 12.48
N GLY A 26 2.89 14.88 11.99
CA GLY A 26 1.80 14.35 12.80
C GLY A 26 2.01 12.92 13.28
N GLY A 27 3.15 12.31 12.96
CA GLY A 27 3.40 10.91 13.31
C GLY A 27 2.62 9.90 12.46
N GLU A 28 1.96 10.35 11.40
CA GLU A 28 1.12 9.50 10.56
C GLU A 28 1.91 8.42 9.85
N SER A 29 3.14 8.75 9.42
CA SER A 29 3.99 7.77 8.76
C SER A 29 4.39 6.63 9.69
N GLU A 30 4.61 6.93 10.98
CA GLU A 30 4.87 5.91 11.98
C GLU A 30 3.64 5.05 12.24
N LEU A 31 2.46 5.67 12.27
CA LEU A 31 1.20 4.96 12.43
C LEU A 31 0.99 3.98 11.28
N LEU A 32 1.17 4.44 10.04
CA LEU A 32 1.06 3.60 8.86
C LEU A 32 2.08 2.46 8.89
N GLY A 33 3.33 2.77 9.19
CA GLY A 33 4.40 1.78 9.27
C GLY A 33 4.13 0.71 10.31
N GLY A 34 3.66 1.10 11.48
CA GLY A 34 3.32 0.18 12.57
C GLY A 34 2.15 -0.72 12.20
N CYS A 35 1.12 -0.16 11.59
CA CYS A 35 -0.05 -0.93 11.13
C CYS A 35 0.36 -1.99 10.11
N LEU A 36 1.13 -1.61 9.10
CA LEU A 36 1.59 -2.52 8.06
C LEU A 36 2.52 -3.60 8.62
N LYS A 37 3.42 -3.22 9.51
CA LYS A 37 4.33 -4.16 10.18
C LYS A 37 3.54 -5.23 10.93
N GLU A 38 2.53 -4.82 11.67
CA GLU A 38 1.71 -5.73 12.44
C GLU A 38 0.92 -6.70 11.55
N LEU A 39 0.34 -6.20 10.47
CA LEU A 39 -0.37 -7.04 9.50
C LEU A 39 0.56 -8.09 8.89
N ILE A 40 1.75 -7.69 8.49
CA ILE A 40 2.73 -8.61 7.91
C ILE A 40 3.18 -9.65 8.95
N ALA A 41 3.40 -9.22 10.19
CA ALA A 41 3.77 -10.13 11.28
C ALA A 41 2.67 -11.16 11.56
N ASN A 42 1.41 -10.80 11.33
CA ASN A 42 0.26 -11.69 11.53
C ASN A 42 -0.06 -12.54 10.29
N GLY A 43 0.81 -12.53 9.29
CA GLY A 43 0.68 -13.44 8.15
C GLY A 43 0.03 -12.86 6.91
N VAL A 44 -0.31 -11.58 6.90
CA VAL A 44 -0.85 -10.94 5.69
C VAL A 44 0.24 -10.91 4.63
N ARG A 45 -0.10 -11.35 3.41
CA ARG A 45 0.85 -11.43 2.29
C ARG A 45 0.38 -10.67 1.07
N LYS A 46 -0.88 -10.31 0.99
CA LYS A 46 -1.44 -9.53 -0.13
C LYS A 46 -2.07 -8.28 0.43
N LEU A 47 -1.47 -7.14 0.10
CA LEU A 47 -1.90 -5.83 0.58
C LEU A 47 -2.24 -4.91 -0.59
N LEU A 48 -3.42 -4.30 -0.52
CA LEU A 48 -3.84 -3.27 -1.45
C LEU A 48 -4.02 -1.97 -0.66
N LEU A 49 -3.24 -0.96 -0.97
CA LEU A 49 -3.37 0.35 -0.33
C LEU A 49 -4.28 1.22 -1.19
N ASN A 50 -5.45 1.54 -0.66
CA ASN A 50 -6.39 2.44 -1.32
C ASN A 50 -6.04 3.88 -0.96
N LEU A 51 -5.59 4.63 -1.95
CA LEU A 51 -5.07 5.99 -1.81
C LEU A 51 -6.03 7.06 -2.34
N ALA A 52 -7.26 6.67 -2.68
CA ALA A 52 -8.23 7.60 -3.26
C ALA A 52 -8.50 8.81 -2.38
N ASP A 53 -8.51 8.62 -1.06
CA ASP A 53 -8.78 9.67 -0.08
C ASP A 53 -7.53 10.15 0.65
N LEU A 54 -6.35 9.72 0.23
CA LEU A 54 -5.09 10.23 0.76
C LEU A 54 -4.74 11.52 0.05
N THR A 55 -4.65 12.60 0.79
CA THR A 55 -4.47 13.94 0.21
C THR A 55 -3.03 14.40 0.18
N GLN A 56 -2.18 13.83 1.02
CA GLN A 56 -0.78 14.24 1.12
C GLN A 56 0.08 13.09 1.63
N VAL A 57 1.27 12.98 1.08
CA VAL A 57 2.31 12.06 1.55
C VAL A 57 3.65 12.77 1.39
N ASP A 58 4.53 12.62 2.36
CA ASP A 58 5.90 13.10 2.26
C ASP A 58 6.87 11.95 1.94
N THR A 59 8.15 12.28 1.84
CA THR A 59 9.18 11.28 1.52
C THR A 59 9.28 10.19 2.59
N THR A 60 8.97 10.52 3.85
CA THR A 60 8.95 9.52 4.93
C THR A 60 7.80 8.53 4.71
N GLY A 61 6.61 9.03 4.36
CA GLY A 61 5.47 8.17 4.05
C GLY A 61 5.73 7.27 2.84
N VAL A 62 6.33 7.83 1.80
CA VAL A 62 6.73 7.05 0.63
C VAL A 62 7.75 5.97 1.03
N GLY A 63 8.73 6.33 1.86
CA GLY A 63 9.72 5.38 2.36
C GLY A 63 9.09 4.21 3.11
N VAL A 64 8.05 4.47 3.90
CA VAL A 64 7.29 3.42 4.59
C VAL A 64 6.66 2.47 3.58
N ILE A 65 6.01 2.99 2.55
CA ILE A 65 5.36 2.18 1.52
C ILE A 65 6.40 1.32 0.79
N ILE A 66 7.51 1.90 0.37
CA ILE A 66 8.57 1.18 -0.32
C ILE A 66 9.15 0.08 0.59
N GLY A 67 9.42 0.39 1.84
CA GLY A 67 9.97 -0.58 2.79
C GLY A 67 9.05 -1.77 2.99
N LYS A 68 7.74 -1.54 3.07
CA LYS A 68 6.77 -2.62 3.23
C LYS A 68 6.57 -3.42 1.94
N TYR A 69 6.66 -2.75 0.80
CA TYR A 69 6.65 -3.43 -0.50
C TYR A 69 7.80 -4.45 -0.57
N ILE A 70 9.01 -4.03 -0.22
CA ILE A 70 10.20 -4.89 -0.22
C ILE A 70 10.03 -6.02 0.80
N SER A 71 9.58 -5.70 2.00
CA SER A 71 9.37 -6.67 3.07
C SER A 71 8.39 -7.77 2.67
N LEU A 72 7.29 -7.40 2.03
CA LEU A 72 6.31 -8.37 1.53
C LEU A 72 6.88 -9.20 0.39
N ARG A 73 7.55 -8.55 -0.56
CA ARG A 73 8.16 -9.26 -1.69
C ARG A 73 9.14 -10.33 -1.21
N ASP A 74 9.96 -9.99 -0.22
CA ASP A 74 10.93 -10.92 0.34
C ASP A 74 10.28 -12.12 1.03
N ARG A 75 9.01 -11.97 1.42
CA ARG A 75 8.21 -13.05 2.03
C ARG A 75 7.29 -13.75 1.03
N GLY A 76 7.46 -13.47 -0.25
CA GLY A 76 6.61 -14.04 -1.29
C GLY A 76 5.25 -13.39 -1.41
N GLY A 77 5.07 -12.22 -0.81
CA GLY A 77 3.81 -11.47 -0.87
C GLY A 77 3.82 -10.38 -1.93
N GLU A 78 2.75 -9.61 -1.95
CA GLU A 78 2.54 -8.55 -2.92
C GLU A 78 1.91 -7.33 -2.25
N LEU A 79 2.37 -6.14 -2.61
CA LEU A 79 1.76 -4.88 -2.23
C LEU A 79 1.46 -4.10 -3.50
N LYS A 80 0.22 -3.62 -3.64
CA LYS A 80 -0.22 -2.85 -4.80
C LYS A 80 -0.96 -1.60 -4.34
N LEU A 81 -1.11 -0.64 -5.26
CA LEU A 81 -1.71 0.65 -4.98
C LEU A 81 -3.03 0.79 -5.75
N LEU A 82 -4.00 1.43 -5.12
CA LEU A 82 -5.29 1.72 -5.73
C LEU A 82 -5.53 3.22 -5.70
N CYS A 83 -5.81 3.80 -6.86
CA CYS A 83 -6.24 5.19 -7.04
C CYS A 83 -5.30 6.25 -6.44
N PRO A 84 -3.97 6.19 -6.62
CA PRO A 84 -3.16 7.33 -6.26
C PRO A 84 -3.60 8.53 -7.12
N CYS A 85 -3.81 9.68 -6.50
CA CYS A 85 -4.32 10.85 -7.21
C CYS A 85 -3.79 12.14 -6.60
N GLY A 86 -4.02 13.26 -7.30
CA GLY A 86 -3.63 14.58 -6.82
C GLY A 86 -2.14 14.67 -6.49
N ARG A 87 -1.84 15.28 -5.34
CA ARG A 87 -0.46 15.48 -4.88
C ARG A 87 0.27 14.15 -4.62
N VAL A 88 -0.45 13.16 -4.15
CA VAL A 88 0.13 11.83 -3.90
C VAL A 88 0.64 11.23 -5.21
N LEU A 89 -0.15 11.31 -6.27
CA LEU A 89 0.25 10.84 -7.58
C LEU A 89 1.46 11.59 -8.11
N GLU A 90 1.49 12.92 -7.93
CA GLU A 90 2.63 13.74 -8.33
C GLU A 90 3.93 13.30 -7.64
N VAL A 91 3.88 13.07 -6.33
CA VAL A 91 5.04 12.60 -5.57
C VAL A 91 5.50 11.24 -6.08
N PHE A 92 4.58 10.33 -6.33
CA PHE A 92 4.91 9.00 -6.84
C PHE A 92 5.54 9.08 -8.23
N ARG A 93 5.05 9.96 -9.09
CA ARG A 93 5.64 10.16 -10.43
C ARG A 93 7.05 10.72 -10.35
N VAL A 94 7.26 11.74 -9.53
CA VAL A 94 8.58 12.36 -9.37
C VAL A 94 9.60 11.34 -8.87
N LEU A 95 9.20 10.50 -7.92
CA LEU A 95 10.06 9.48 -7.34
C LEU A 95 10.09 8.18 -8.17
N ARG A 96 9.35 8.13 -9.28
CA ARG A 96 9.26 6.97 -10.17
C ARG A 96 8.80 5.70 -9.45
N LEU A 97 8.00 5.86 -8.41
CA LEU A 97 7.52 4.75 -7.59
C LEU A 97 6.67 3.77 -8.41
N LEU A 98 5.88 4.29 -9.34
CA LEU A 98 4.96 3.47 -10.13
C LEU A 98 5.67 2.55 -11.14
N GLN A 99 6.98 2.68 -11.29
CA GLN A 99 7.78 1.73 -12.07
C GLN A 99 8.05 0.44 -11.29
N PHE A 100 7.95 0.50 -9.97
CA PHE A 100 8.23 -0.64 -9.10
C PHE A 100 6.96 -1.25 -8.53
N ILE A 101 5.99 -0.42 -8.13
CA ILE A 101 4.78 -0.87 -7.44
C ILE A 101 3.61 -0.69 -8.40
N SER A 102 2.88 -1.77 -8.66
CA SER A 102 1.72 -1.74 -9.55
C SER A 102 0.62 -0.88 -8.97
N SER A 103 -0.01 -0.10 -9.83
CA SER A 103 -1.07 0.83 -9.47
C SER A 103 -2.28 0.62 -10.38
N PHE A 104 -3.47 0.73 -9.80
CA PHE A 104 -4.74 0.50 -10.49
C PHE A 104 -5.71 1.61 -10.15
N GLU A 105 -6.62 1.92 -11.07
CA GLU A 105 -7.69 2.89 -10.84
C GLU A 105 -9.00 2.21 -10.45
N ASP A 106 -9.12 0.92 -10.69
CA ASP A 106 -10.31 0.14 -10.39
C ASP A 106 -10.00 -0.98 -9.40
N GLU A 107 -10.77 -1.06 -8.32
CA GLU A 107 -10.56 -2.04 -7.26
C GLU A 107 -10.71 -3.47 -7.76
N THR A 108 -11.68 -3.73 -8.61
CA THR A 108 -11.90 -5.08 -9.15
C THR A 108 -10.68 -5.54 -9.94
N GLN A 109 -10.12 -4.67 -10.77
CA GLN A 109 -8.91 -4.98 -11.53
C GLN A 109 -7.71 -5.17 -10.60
N ALA A 110 -7.59 -4.32 -9.58
CA ALA A 110 -6.51 -4.44 -8.60
C ALA A 110 -6.56 -5.79 -7.89
N LEU A 111 -7.73 -6.19 -7.43
CA LEU A 111 -7.91 -7.46 -6.74
C LEU A 111 -7.62 -8.65 -7.66
N ALA A 112 -8.05 -8.58 -8.91
CA ALA A 112 -7.81 -9.64 -9.88
C ALA A 112 -6.33 -9.78 -10.26
N SER A 113 -5.52 -8.74 -10.03
CA SER A 113 -4.11 -8.76 -10.38
C SER A 113 -3.23 -9.52 -9.39
N PHE A 114 -3.72 -9.77 -8.17
CA PHE A 114 -2.98 -10.54 -7.18
C PHE A 114 -2.92 -12.01 -7.59
N ARG A 115 -1.81 -12.68 -7.26
CA ARG A 115 -1.65 -14.08 -7.57
C ARG A 115 -2.69 -14.91 -6.81
N PRO A 116 -3.27 -15.95 -7.45
CA PRO A 116 -4.24 -16.79 -6.77
C PRO A 116 -3.64 -17.46 -5.53
N LYS A 117 -4.49 -17.73 -4.54
CA LYS A 117 -4.10 -18.51 -3.38
C LYS A 117 -3.54 -19.86 -3.83
N GLY A 118 -2.39 -20.23 -3.30
CA GLY A 118 -1.74 -21.47 -3.67
C GLY A 118 -0.94 -21.41 -4.97
N TYR A 119 -0.80 -20.23 -5.57
CA TYR A 119 -0.01 -20.05 -6.77
C TYR A 119 1.45 -20.43 -6.53
N VAL A 120 2.00 -21.20 -7.45
CA VAL A 120 3.42 -21.58 -7.45
C VAL A 120 4.05 -21.07 -8.74
N ALA A 121 5.08 -20.23 -8.61
CA ALA A 121 5.79 -19.72 -9.76
C ALA A 121 6.58 -20.85 -10.42
N ARG A 122 6.53 -20.90 -11.76
CA ARG A 122 7.35 -21.83 -12.54
C ARG A 122 8.49 -21.10 -13.17
N LEU A 123 9.65 -21.64 -13.01
CA LEU A 123 10.90 -21.09 -13.55
C LEU A 123 11.26 -21.76 -14.86
#